data_37476bc278d477dc2a4e5a1921fd108d
#
_entry.id   37476bc278d477dc2a4e5a1921fd108d
#
_cell.length_a   1.000
_cell.length_b   1.000
_cell.length_c   1.000
_cell.angle_alpha   90.00
_cell.angle_beta   90.00
_cell.angle_gamma   90.00
#
_symmetry.space_group_name_H-M   'P 1'
#
loop_
_entity.id
_entity.type
_entity.pdbx_description
1 polymer ?
#
loop_
_entity_poly.entity_id
_entity_poly.type
_entity_poly.pdbx_seq_one_letter_code
_entity_poly.pdbx_strand_id
1 'polypeptide(L)'
;MINIKQFQKPKEKDFFFAHHFQRKISGVFALLLKRTFITPNHITLASIIVGLYSFYYFLKGDAYHDLIGILLFQLSFLLDCIDGDLARLRSENRVKLSGMYFDYLRSLLLEPVLPIFLTIGLVINGYSELILIGMIIATIWRWAP
;
A
#
# COMPACT_ATOMS: atom_id res chain seq x y z
N MET A 1 -27.68 -9.17 -7.24
CA MET A 1 -26.58 -8.18 -7.13
C MET A 1 -25.69 -8.58 -5.97
N ILE A 2 -24.38 -8.73 -6.19
CA ILE A 2 -23.42 -9.04 -5.11
C ILE A 2 -23.22 -7.75 -4.32
N ASN A 3 -23.49 -7.79 -3.01
CA ASN A 3 -23.28 -6.63 -2.14
C ASN A 3 -21.79 -6.53 -1.81
N ILE A 4 -21.14 -5.47 -2.30
CA ILE A 4 -19.69 -5.22 -2.12
C ILE A 4 -19.29 -5.26 -0.64
N LYS A 5 -20.15 -4.82 0.27
CA LYS A 5 -19.90 -4.79 1.71
C LYS A 5 -19.72 -6.18 2.35
N GLN A 6 -20.18 -7.26 1.70
CA GLN A 6 -20.14 -8.59 2.28
C GLN A 6 -18.73 -9.21 2.31
N PHE A 7 -17.85 -8.80 1.41
CA PHE A 7 -16.47 -9.34 1.34
C PHE A 7 -15.39 -8.35 1.74
N GLN A 8 -15.75 -7.11 2.06
CA GLN A 8 -14.81 -6.11 2.55
C GLN A 8 -14.51 -6.29 4.05
N LYS A 9 -13.35 -5.80 4.48
CA LYS A 9 -12.93 -5.81 5.88
C LYS A 9 -13.90 -4.98 6.74
N PRO A 10 -14.21 -5.39 7.99
CA PRO A 10 -15.08 -4.62 8.88
C PRO A 10 -14.54 -3.20 9.11
N LYS A 11 -15.45 -2.23 9.24
CA LYS A 11 -15.16 -0.79 9.42
C LYS A 11 -14.19 -0.51 10.57
N GLU A 12 -14.33 -1.24 11.65
CA GLU A 12 -13.57 -1.06 12.90
C GLU A 12 -12.07 -1.42 12.78
N LYS A 13 -11.70 -2.10 11.70
CA LYS A 13 -10.32 -2.57 11.45
C LYS A 13 -9.62 -1.85 10.30
N ASP A 14 -10.23 -0.79 9.75
CA ASP A 14 -9.68 -0.03 8.63
C ASP A 14 -9.40 1.42 9.04
N PHE A 15 -8.33 2.00 8.48
CA PHE A 15 -8.09 3.43 8.58
C PHE A 15 -9.22 4.22 7.91
N PHE A 16 -9.55 5.38 8.47
CA PHE A 16 -10.65 6.23 8.01
C PHE A 16 -10.62 6.50 6.50
N PHE A 17 -9.47 6.91 5.97
CA PHE A 17 -9.30 7.20 4.53
C PHE A 17 -9.42 5.95 3.66
N ALA A 18 -8.82 4.83 4.07
CA ALA A 18 -8.91 3.56 3.39
C ALA A 18 -10.37 3.11 3.27
N HIS A 19 -11.14 3.19 4.38
CA HIS A 19 -12.53 2.77 4.41
C HIS A 19 -13.44 3.61 3.49
N HIS A 20 -13.26 4.94 3.48
CA HIS A 20 -14.19 5.82 2.77
C HIS A 20 -13.91 5.93 1.27
N PHE A 21 -12.67 5.85 0.86
CA PHE A 21 -12.26 6.06 -0.53
C PHE A 21 -11.75 4.78 -1.19
N GLN A 22 -10.72 4.17 -0.63
CA GLN A 22 -10.03 3.05 -1.28
C GLN A 22 -10.91 1.79 -1.35
N ARG A 23 -11.68 1.48 -0.30
CA ARG A 23 -12.56 0.30 -0.28
C ARG A 23 -13.68 0.36 -1.31
N LYS A 24 -14.17 1.54 -1.65
CA LYS A 24 -15.17 1.66 -2.73
C LYS A 24 -14.57 1.32 -4.08
N ILE A 25 -13.37 1.82 -4.35
CA ILE A 25 -12.65 1.58 -5.60
C ILE A 25 -12.20 0.12 -5.67
N SER A 26 -11.56 -0.40 -4.62
CA SER A 26 -11.04 -1.76 -4.57
C SER A 26 -12.14 -2.81 -4.78
N GLY A 27 -13.32 -2.60 -4.19
CA GLY A 27 -14.45 -3.51 -4.37
C GLY A 27 -14.93 -3.61 -5.82
N VAL A 28 -14.97 -2.50 -6.55
CA VAL A 28 -15.32 -2.48 -7.98
C VAL A 28 -14.27 -3.23 -8.79
N PHE A 29 -12.99 -2.94 -8.59
CA PHE A 29 -11.90 -3.62 -9.28
C PHE A 29 -11.84 -5.12 -8.94
N ALA A 30 -12.05 -5.51 -7.69
CA ALA A 30 -12.13 -6.91 -7.30
C ALA A 30 -13.26 -7.65 -8.03
N LEU A 31 -14.43 -7.03 -8.21
CA LEU A 31 -15.54 -7.61 -8.97
C LEU A 31 -15.19 -7.79 -10.44
N LEU A 32 -14.53 -6.81 -11.07
CA LEU A 32 -14.07 -6.89 -12.46
C LEU A 32 -13.04 -8.02 -12.62
N LEU A 33 -12.12 -8.14 -11.68
CA LEU A 33 -11.03 -9.13 -11.70
C LEU A 33 -11.48 -10.53 -11.29
N LYS A 34 -12.66 -10.70 -10.68
CA LYS A 34 -13.16 -11.99 -10.20
C LYS A 34 -13.15 -13.08 -11.28
N ARG A 35 -13.45 -12.73 -12.51
CA ARG A 35 -13.57 -13.65 -13.66
C ARG A 35 -12.31 -13.72 -14.51
N THR A 36 -11.22 -13.07 -14.09
CA THR A 36 -9.94 -13.06 -14.83
C THR A 36 -8.99 -14.11 -14.27
N PHE A 37 -7.91 -14.39 -15.02
CA PHE A 37 -6.80 -15.27 -14.58
C PHE A 37 -5.87 -14.61 -13.55
N ILE A 38 -6.07 -13.30 -13.25
CA ILE A 38 -5.25 -12.55 -12.31
C ILE A 38 -5.54 -13.06 -10.90
N THR A 39 -4.54 -13.61 -10.24
CA THR A 39 -4.64 -14.07 -8.85
C THR A 39 -4.38 -12.91 -7.87
N PRO A 40 -4.86 -12.99 -6.61
CA PRO A 40 -4.50 -12.02 -5.58
C PRO A 40 -2.98 -11.82 -5.46
N ASN A 41 -2.21 -12.92 -5.48
CA ASN A 41 -0.74 -12.86 -5.40
C ASN A 41 -0.09 -12.04 -6.53
N HIS A 42 -0.65 -12.07 -7.75
CA HIS A 42 -0.15 -11.23 -8.84
C HIS A 42 -0.35 -9.74 -8.53
N ILE A 43 -1.49 -9.38 -7.90
CA ILE A 43 -1.78 -8.00 -7.52
C ILE A 43 -0.89 -7.56 -6.37
N THR A 44 -0.68 -8.42 -5.36
CA THR A 44 0.26 -8.14 -4.26
C THR A 44 1.67 -7.91 -4.79
N LEU A 45 2.14 -8.75 -5.73
CA LEU A 45 3.45 -8.54 -6.35
C LEU A 45 3.51 -7.21 -7.12
N ALA A 46 2.47 -6.88 -7.87
CA ALA A 46 2.37 -5.58 -8.54
C ALA A 46 2.38 -4.41 -7.54
N SER A 47 1.69 -4.54 -6.41
CA SER A 47 1.69 -3.50 -5.36
C SER A 47 3.09 -3.28 -4.79
N ILE A 48 3.87 -4.34 -4.54
CA ILE A 48 5.25 -4.25 -4.07
C ILE A 48 6.12 -3.54 -5.12
N ILE A 49 6.03 -3.92 -6.38
CA ILE A 49 6.83 -3.32 -7.46
C ILE A 49 6.52 -1.82 -7.58
N VAL A 50 5.23 -1.45 -7.60
CA VAL A 50 4.80 -0.04 -7.67
C VAL A 50 5.27 0.74 -6.45
N GLY A 51 5.19 0.14 -5.24
CA GLY A 51 5.67 0.73 -4.00
C GLY A 51 7.18 0.97 -4.01
N LEU A 52 7.97 0.00 -4.45
CA LEU A 52 9.42 0.15 -4.60
C LEU A 52 9.78 1.21 -5.64
N TYR A 53 9.00 1.28 -6.74
CA TYR A 53 9.21 2.30 -7.77
C TYR A 53 8.90 3.71 -7.25
N SER A 54 7.95 3.87 -6.32
CA SER A 54 7.70 5.17 -5.67
C SER A 54 8.93 5.68 -4.91
N PHE A 55 9.72 4.79 -4.30
CA PHE A 55 10.93 5.18 -3.57
C PHE A 55 12.01 5.76 -4.47
N TYR A 56 12.12 5.29 -5.71
CA TYR A 56 13.01 5.89 -6.69
C TYR A 56 12.69 7.37 -6.93
N TYR A 57 11.40 7.73 -6.94
CA TYR A 57 10.98 9.13 -7.08
C TYR A 57 11.30 9.95 -5.83
N PHE A 58 11.09 9.42 -4.64
CA PHE A 58 11.44 10.11 -3.39
C PHE A 58 12.95 10.41 -3.28
N LEU A 59 13.81 9.59 -3.87
CA LEU A 59 15.25 9.86 -3.91
C LEU A 59 15.61 11.10 -4.71
N LYS A 60 14.76 11.56 -5.63
CA LYS A 60 14.99 12.80 -6.38
C LYS A 60 14.86 14.04 -5.50
N GLY A 61 14.00 14.01 -4.48
CA GLY A 61 13.84 15.00 -3.43
C GLY A 61 13.35 16.37 -3.87
N ASP A 62 12.84 16.51 -5.09
CA ASP A 62 12.17 17.72 -5.55
C ASP A 62 10.64 17.54 -5.54
N ALA A 63 9.91 18.63 -5.35
CA ALA A 63 8.46 18.60 -5.13
C ALA A 63 7.68 17.89 -6.26
N TYR A 64 8.15 17.97 -7.50
CA TYR A 64 7.49 17.31 -8.63
C TYR A 64 7.64 15.78 -8.55
N HIS A 65 8.85 15.29 -8.28
CA HIS A 65 9.09 13.86 -8.17
C HIS A 65 8.48 13.28 -6.88
N ASP A 66 8.49 14.05 -5.79
CA ASP A 66 7.82 13.65 -4.55
C ASP A 66 6.31 13.48 -4.75
N LEU A 67 5.67 14.38 -5.52
CA LEU A 67 4.26 14.22 -5.87
C LEU A 67 4.00 12.92 -6.65
N ILE A 68 4.85 12.59 -7.63
CA ILE A 68 4.74 11.32 -8.37
C ILE A 68 4.96 10.13 -7.42
N GLY A 69 5.95 10.20 -6.53
CA GLY A 69 6.22 9.19 -5.53
C GLY A 69 5.01 8.93 -4.62
N ILE A 70 4.37 10.00 -4.14
CA ILE A 70 3.15 9.91 -3.32
C ILE A 70 2.01 9.23 -4.09
N LEU A 71 1.78 9.60 -5.34
CA LEU A 71 0.73 9.01 -6.17
C LEU A 71 0.98 7.53 -6.44
N LEU A 72 2.22 7.14 -6.72
CA LEU A 72 2.61 5.75 -6.91
C LEU A 72 2.46 4.94 -5.62
N PHE A 73 2.88 5.49 -4.48
CA PHE A 73 2.72 4.84 -3.19
C PHE A 73 1.24 4.63 -2.84
N GLN A 74 0.40 5.65 -3.11
CA GLN A 74 -1.04 5.56 -2.94
C GLN A 74 -1.67 4.49 -3.86
N LEU A 75 -1.18 4.37 -5.10
CA LEU A 75 -1.59 3.31 -6.03
C LEU A 75 -1.19 1.92 -5.51
N SER A 76 0.03 1.77 -4.98
CA SER A 76 0.48 0.54 -4.34
C SER A 76 -0.45 0.11 -3.21
N PHE A 77 -0.86 1.06 -2.37
CA PHE A 77 -1.80 0.80 -1.27
C PHE A 77 -3.20 0.42 -1.78
N LEU A 78 -3.66 1.03 -2.86
CA LEU A 78 -4.93 0.66 -3.50
C LEU A 78 -4.89 -0.77 -4.05
N LEU A 79 -3.79 -1.16 -4.71
CA LEU A 79 -3.61 -2.52 -5.22
C LEU A 79 -3.66 -3.56 -4.09
N ASP A 80 -3.06 -3.27 -2.94
CA ASP A 80 -3.14 -4.09 -1.74
C ASP A 80 -4.60 -4.26 -1.23
N CYS A 81 -5.38 -3.19 -1.25
CA CYS A 81 -6.81 -3.30 -0.94
C CYS A 81 -7.56 -4.20 -1.95
N ILE A 82 -7.20 -4.13 -3.23
CA ILE A 82 -7.83 -4.93 -4.30
C ILE A 82 -7.49 -6.42 -4.13
N ASP A 83 -6.24 -6.78 -3.84
CA ASP A 83 -5.86 -8.18 -3.67
C ASP A 83 -6.57 -8.84 -2.49
N GLY A 84 -6.67 -8.11 -1.36
CA GLY A 84 -7.40 -8.56 -0.20
C GLY A 84 -8.91 -8.73 -0.44
N ASP A 85 -9.53 -7.80 -1.18
CA ASP A 85 -10.95 -7.90 -1.55
C ASP A 85 -11.18 -9.03 -2.57
N LEU A 86 -10.27 -9.20 -3.54
CA LEU A 86 -10.33 -10.28 -4.52
C LEU A 86 -10.18 -11.66 -3.88
N ALA A 87 -9.25 -11.80 -2.93
CA ALA A 87 -9.06 -13.04 -2.18
C ALA A 87 -10.33 -13.45 -1.43
N ARG A 88 -10.97 -12.50 -0.73
CA ARG A 88 -12.23 -12.73 -0.03
C ARG A 88 -13.39 -13.04 -0.98
N LEU A 89 -13.46 -12.34 -2.11
CA LEU A 89 -14.52 -12.50 -3.10
C LEU A 89 -14.49 -13.86 -3.81
N ARG A 90 -13.31 -14.47 -3.95
CA ARG A 90 -13.17 -15.81 -4.57
C ARG A 90 -13.46 -16.95 -3.61
N SER A 91 -13.91 -16.65 -2.37
CA SER A 91 -14.24 -17.65 -1.33
C SER A 91 -13.10 -18.65 -1.10
N GLU A 92 -11.89 -18.21 -1.28
CA GLU A 92 -10.73 -18.99 -0.89
C GLU A 92 -10.67 -19.03 0.63
N ASN A 93 -11.66 -19.74 1.25
CA ASN A 93 -11.77 -19.98 2.70
C ASN A 93 -10.54 -20.68 3.30
N ARG A 94 -9.60 -21.05 2.48
CA ARG A 94 -8.27 -21.47 2.91
C ARG A 94 -7.39 -20.23 2.93
N VAL A 95 -7.09 -19.76 4.13
CA VAL A 95 -6.00 -18.81 4.35
C VAL A 95 -4.76 -19.42 3.67
N LYS A 96 -4.47 -18.98 2.45
CA LYS A 96 -3.28 -19.44 1.77
C LYS A 96 -2.09 -18.81 2.49
N LEU A 97 -1.26 -19.63 3.10
CA LEU A 97 -0.02 -19.21 3.76
C LEU A 97 0.82 -18.30 2.86
N SER A 98 0.80 -18.54 1.54
CA SER A 98 1.46 -17.68 0.56
C SER A 98 0.92 -16.24 0.55
N GLY A 99 -0.41 -16.04 0.64
CA GLY A 99 -1.01 -14.70 0.68
C GLY A 99 -0.61 -13.94 1.93
N MET A 100 -0.67 -14.58 3.10
CA MET A 100 -0.21 -13.97 4.36
C MET A 100 1.29 -13.62 4.31
N TYR A 101 2.11 -14.47 3.70
CA TYR A 101 3.54 -14.22 3.56
C TYR A 101 3.82 -12.98 2.70
N PHE A 102 3.14 -12.84 1.56
CA PHE A 102 3.29 -11.69 0.67
C PHE A 102 2.80 -10.39 1.33
N ASP A 103 1.70 -10.43 2.05
CA ASP A 103 1.16 -9.30 2.81
C ASP A 103 2.14 -8.84 3.91
N TYR A 104 2.68 -9.79 4.66
CA TYR A 104 3.73 -9.52 5.66
C TYR A 104 5.01 -8.97 5.02
N LEU A 105 5.45 -9.55 3.90
CA LEU A 105 6.64 -9.10 3.18
C LEU A 105 6.47 -7.66 2.68
N ARG A 106 5.28 -7.33 2.17
CA ARG A 106 4.94 -5.98 1.72
C ARG A 106 5.02 -4.98 2.87
N SER A 107 4.37 -5.26 4.00
CA SER A 107 4.41 -4.38 5.19
C SER A 107 5.84 -4.20 5.70
N LEU A 108 6.63 -5.26 5.69
CA LEU A 108 8.03 -5.21 6.11
C LEU A 108 8.92 -4.38 5.17
N LEU A 109 8.67 -4.44 3.87
CA LEU A 109 9.47 -3.77 2.85
C LEU A 109 9.05 -2.31 2.61
N LEU A 110 7.75 -2.01 2.59
CA LEU A 110 7.28 -0.70 2.15
C LEU A 110 7.10 0.28 3.31
N GLU A 111 6.53 -0.16 4.43
CA GLU A 111 6.18 0.76 5.52
C GLU A 111 7.40 1.41 6.19
N PRO A 112 8.43 0.65 6.65
CA PRO A 112 9.59 1.27 7.32
C PRO A 112 10.54 1.95 6.34
N VAL A 113 10.50 1.57 5.08
CA VAL A 113 11.44 2.08 4.06
C VAL A 113 11.00 3.43 3.50
N LEU A 114 9.71 3.72 3.45
CA LEU A 114 9.16 4.99 3.00
C LEU A 114 9.80 6.22 3.66
N PRO A 115 9.80 6.37 5.01
CA PRO A 115 10.39 7.54 5.66
C PRO A 115 11.90 7.64 5.46
N ILE A 116 12.59 6.52 5.30
CA ILE A 116 14.03 6.49 5.02
C ILE A 116 14.33 7.13 3.66
N PHE A 117 13.61 6.71 2.61
CA PHE A 117 13.83 7.23 1.26
C PHE A 117 13.43 8.71 1.12
N LEU A 118 12.33 9.13 1.77
CA LEU A 118 11.96 10.54 1.86
C LEU A 118 13.06 11.37 2.53
N THR A 119 13.59 10.88 3.65
CA THR A 119 14.67 11.58 4.36
C THR A 119 15.94 11.69 3.52
N ILE A 120 16.34 10.62 2.83
CA ILE A 120 17.50 10.62 1.94
C ILE A 120 17.32 11.65 0.81
N GLY A 121 16.14 11.68 0.17
CA GLY A 121 15.81 12.66 -0.88
C GLY A 121 15.93 14.10 -0.40
N LEU A 122 15.41 14.41 0.79
CA LEU A 122 15.50 15.74 1.39
C LEU A 122 16.95 16.13 1.70
N VAL A 123 17.76 15.19 2.20
CA VAL A 123 19.19 15.42 2.49
C VAL A 123 19.97 15.72 1.22
N ILE A 124 19.75 14.95 0.15
CA ILE A 124 20.41 15.15 -1.15
C ILE A 124 20.13 16.55 -1.70
N ASN A 125 18.94 17.09 -1.44
CA ASN A 125 18.53 18.42 -1.88
C ASN A 125 18.88 19.55 -0.87
N GLY A 126 19.70 19.27 0.13
CA GLY A 126 20.23 20.27 1.07
C GLY A 126 19.34 20.59 2.27
N TYR A 127 18.27 19.85 2.49
CA TYR A 127 17.36 20.03 3.64
C TYR A 127 17.82 19.20 4.85
N SER A 128 19.10 19.37 5.26
CA SER A 128 19.70 18.57 6.34
C SER A 128 18.99 18.69 7.70
N GLU A 129 18.33 19.81 7.97
CA GLU A 129 17.61 20.03 9.24
C GLU A 129 16.36 19.12 9.36
N LEU A 130 15.83 18.65 8.25
CA LEU A 130 14.64 17.76 8.23
C LEU A 130 14.98 16.29 8.51
N ILE A 131 16.26 15.93 8.61
CA ILE A 131 16.68 14.55 8.93
C ILE A 131 16.10 14.09 10.27
N LEU A 132 16.19 14.94 11.29
CA LEU A 132 15.65 14.63 12.61
C LEU A 132 14.14 14.41 12.57
N ILE A 133 13.41 15.23 11.81
CA ILE A 133 11.96 15.09 11.63
C ILE A 133 11.64 13.78 10.91
N GLY A 134 12.36 13.44 9.85
CA GLY A 134 12.20 12.19 9.14
C GLY A 134 12.45 10.95 10.02
N MET A 135 13.49 10.98 10.83
CA MET A 135 13.80 9.90 11.79
C MET A 135 12.73 9.78 12.89
N ILE A 136 12.23 10.90 13.40
CA ILE A 136 11.14 10.91 14.40
C ILE A 136 9.87 10.32 13.80
N ILE A 137 9.50 10.72 12.59
CA ILE A 137 8.32 10.18 11.90
C ILE A 137 8.50 8.68 11.68
N ALA A 138 9.68 8.22 11.24
CA ALA A 138 9.96 6.80 11.02
C ALA A 138 9.82 5.97 12.31
N THR A 139 10.29 6.51 13.44
CA THR A 139 10.18 5.82 14.73
C THR A 139 8.75 5.80 15.25
N ILE A 140 8.03 6.91 15.17
CA ILE A 140 6.63 6.99 15.60
C ILE A 140 5.76 6.07 14.75
N TRP A 141 5.96 6.04 13.44
CA TRP A 141 5.20 5.17 12.52
C TRP A 141 5.33 3.68 12.89
N ARG A 142 6.51 3.28 13.36
CA ARG A 142 6.76 1.89 13.78
C ARG A 142 6.00 1.50 15.05
N TRP A 143 5.74 2.46 15.95
CA TRP A 143 5.17 2.23 17.28
C TRP A 143 3.71 2.71 17.39
N ALA A 144 3.15 3.29 16.34
CA ALA A 144 1.73 3.64 16.30
C ALA A 144 0.88 2.35 16.31
N PRO A 145 -0.05 2.20 17.25
CA PRO A 145 -0.90 1.01 17.40
C PRO A 145 -1.87 0.81 16.24
#